data_bf51a458f20304ac4be1a18db97b777b
#
_entry.id   bf51a458f20304ac4be1a18db97b777b
#
_cell.length_a   1.000
_cell.length_b   1.000
_cell.length_c   1.000
_cell.angle_alpha   90.00
_cell.angle_beta   90.00
_cell.angle_gamma   90.00
#
_symmetry.space_group_name_H-M   'P 1'
#
loop_
_entity.id
_entity.type
_entity.pdbx_description
1 polymer ?
#
loop_
_entity_poly.entity_id
_entity_poly.type
_entity_poly.pdbx_seq_one_letter_code
_entity_poly.pdbx_strand_id
1 'polypeptide(L)'
;MSGRREKVFGPGRTVPLDRNQKARIAHYARAYSARNRQPGQHGGPITHAAQRVLGALLWRAHNSRDGRCFPSYERIAAAAGVARSTVAEAIKALEFAGVLSWQNRITRALVRQRDLFGRWTTRWTVIRTSNAYVFCDPQPALAGVPAAKSENRTGTPDQDVLDLIQRPAIDPSSPLERALARFAAVIRAKDGIEQGADG
;
A
#
# COMPACT_ATOMS: atom_id res chain seq x y z
N MET A 1 17.85 21.18 1.06
CA MET A 1 17.03 22.42 1.13
C MET A 1 15.56 22.01 1.23
N SER A 2 14.92 22.19 2.39
CA SER A 2 13.49 21.92 2.54
C SER A 2 12.73 23.12 1.98
N GLY A 3 12.34 23.05 0.71
CA GLY A 3 11.49 24.04 0.08
C GLY A 3 10.18 24.21 0.87
N ARG A 4 9.67 25.45 0.93
CA ARG A 4 8.40 25.76 1.56
C ARG A 4 7.30 24.92 0.90
N ARG A 5 6.66 24.03 1.66
CA ARG A 5 5.61 23.15 1.13
C ARG A 5 4.43 23.95 0.59
N GLU A 6 3.91 23.47 -0.53
CA GLU A 6 2.74 24.03 -1.17
C GLU A 6 1.52 24.02 -0.21
N LYS A 7 0.77 25.10 -0.23
CA LYS A 7 -0.50 25.23 0.49
C LYS A 7 -1.63 25.11 -0.52
N VAL A 8 -2.52 24.16 -0.30
CA VAL A 8 -3.62 23.87 -1.23
C VAL A 8 -4.95 24.14 -0.57
N PHE A 9 -5.82 24.85 -1.27
CA PHE A 9 -7.22 25.02 -0.88
C PHE A 9 -8.02 23.77 -1.26
N GLY A 10 -8.87 23.31 -0.35
CA GLY A 10 -9.75 22.15 -0.59
C GLY A 10 -9.06 20.79 -0.36
N PRO A 11 -9.43 19.74 -1.12
CA PRO A 11 -8.95 18.38 -0.87
C PRO A 11 -7.49 18.13 -1.26
N GLY A 12 -6.87 18.99 -2.08
CA GLY A 12 -5.54 18.72 -2.62
C GLY A 12 -5.54 17.54 -3.60
N ARG A 13 -4.35 16.98 -3.84
CA ARG A 13 -4.20 15.81 -4.70
C ARG A 13 -4.74 14.56 -3.99
N THR A 14 -5.58 13.80 -4.66
CA THR A 14 -6.15 12.53 -4.18
C THR A 14 -5.92 11.45 -5.22
N VAL A 15 -5.56 10.25 -4.77
CA VAL A 15 -5.35 9.08 -5.63
C VAL A 15 -6.07 7.91 -4.99
N PRO A 16 -7.13 7.37 -5.62
CA PRO A 16 -7.79 6.17 -5.13
C PRO A 16 -6.82 4.98 -5.21
N LEU A 17 -6.87 4.12 -4.21
CA LEU A 17 -6.04 2.92 -4.14
C LEU A 17 -6.93 1.71 -3.86
N ASP A 18 -6.72 0.66 -4.62
CA ASP A 18 -7.32 -0.63 -4.36
C ASP A 18 -6.62 -1.38 -3.21
N ARG A 19 -7.18 -2.52 -2.80
CA ARG A 19 -6.64 -3.35 -1.73
C ARG A 19 -5.24 -3.88 -2.04
N ASN A 20 -4.99 -4.26 -3.29
CA ASN A 20 -3.71 -4.82 -3.72
C ASN A 20 -2.62 -3.75 -3.77
N GLN A 21 -2.96 -2.54 -4.24
CA GLN A 21 -2.05 -1.39 -4.21
C GLN A 21 -1.65 -1.04 -2.78
N LYS A 22 -2.61 -0.99 -1.85
CA LYS A 22 -2.30 -0.77 -0.42
C LYS A 22 -1.37 -1.84 0.15
N ALA A 23 -1.61 -3.11 -0.19
CA ALA A 23 -0.76 -4.21 0.24
C ALA A 23 0.66 -4.11 -0.35
N ARG A 24 0.79 -3.77 -1.65
CA ARG A 24 2.10 -3.54 -2.30
C ARG A 24 2.88 -2.42 -1.64
N ILE A 25 2.22 -1.28 -1.36
CA ILE A 25 2.85 -0.14 -0.68
C ILE A 25 3.35 -0.56 0.71
N ALA A 26 2.55 -1.27 1.48
CA ALA A 26 2.94 -1.75 2.80
C ALA A 26 4.10 -2.76 2.74
N HIS A 27 4.09 -3.66 1.74
CA HIS A 27 5.17 -4.61 1.50
C HIS A 27 6.46 -3.89 1.09
N TYR A 28 6.37 -2.95 0.16
CA TYR A 28 7.51 -2.14 -0.27
C TYR A 28 8.18 -1.41 0.90
N ALA A 29 7.39 -0.78 1.77
CA ALA A 29 7.93 -0.09 2.94
C ALA A 29 8.73 -1.01 3.87
N ARG A 30 8.25 -2.27 4.06
CA ARG A 30 8.97 -3.28 4.85
C ARG A 30 10.27 -3.72 4.15
N ALA A 31 10.18 -4.02 2.85
CA ALA A 31 11.34 -4.43 2.05
C ALA A 31 12.41 -3.33 1.99
N TYR A 32 11.98 -2.07 1.79
CA TYR A 32 12.86 -0.91 1.83
C TYR A 32 13.60 -0.80 3.18
N SER A 33 12.86 -0.96 4.28
CA SER A 33 13.44 -0.92 5.62
C SER A 33 14.45 -2.04 5.86
N ALA A 34 14.13 -3.26 5.42
CA ALA A 34 15.04 -4.41 5.54
C ALA A 34 16.32 -4.23 4.70
N ARG A 35 16.17 -3.77 3.47
CA ARG A 35 17.29 -3.59 2.52
C ARG A 35 18.25 -2.47 2.95
N ASN A 36 17.74 -1.41 3.58
CA ASN A 36 18.53 -0.25 3.99
C ASN A 36 18.90 -0.29 5.48
N ARG A 37 18.81 -1.45 6.11
CA ARG A 37 19.23 -1.64 7.50
C ARG A 37 20.74 -1.58 7.60
N GLN A 38 21.26 -0.73 8.48
CA GLN A 38 22.68 -0.62 8.75
C GLN A 38 23.16 -1.78 9.66
N PRO A 39 24.38 -2.28 9.48
CA PRO A 39 24.97 -3.25 10.37
C PRO A 39 24.92 -2.74 11.84
N GLY A 40 24.56 -3.61 12.78
CA GLY A 40 24.44 -3.26 14.20
C GLY A 40 23.15 -2.55 14.62
N GLN A 41 22.27 -2.16 13.69
CA GLN A 41 20.97 -1.58 14.01
C GLN A 41 19.88 -2.65 14.13
N HIS A 42 19.01 -2.52 15.15
CA HIS A 42 17.86 -3.41 15.33
C HIS A 42 16.74 -3.18 14.28
N GLY A 43 16.71 -2.01 13.63
CA GLY A 43 15.70 -1.65 12.63
C GLY A 43 16.28 -0.90 11.45
N GLY A 44 15.55 -0.88 10.33
CA GLY A 44 15.89 -0.06 9.18
C GLY A 44 15.33 1.37 9.31
N PRO A 45 15.47 2.19 8.26
CA PRO A 45 15.03 3.60 8.25
C PRO A 45 13.52 3.77 8.47
N ILE A 46 12.71 2.78 8.13
CA ILE A 46 11.27 2.76 8.46
C ILE A 46 11.08 1.89 9.70
N THR A 47 10.98 2.51 10.87
CA THR A 47 10.78 1.83 12.15
C THR A 47 9.46 1.07 12.20
N HIS A 48 9.32 0.15 13.17
CA HIS A 48 8.05 -0.56 13.40
C HIS A 48 6.91 0.42 13.71
N ALA A 49 7.17 1.49 14.45
CA ALA A 49 6.19 2.55 14.69
C ALA A 49 5.76 3.24 13.39
N ALA A 50 6.70 3.52 12.47
CA ALA A 50 6.39 4.10 11.17
C ALA A 50 5.57 3.14 10.28
N GLN A 51 5.80 1.83 10.36
CA GLN A 51 4.97 0.82 9.67
C GLN A 51 3.54 0.78 10.23
N ARG A 52 3.36 0.92 11.55
CA ARG A 52 2.03 1.04 12.18
C ARG A 52 1.30 2.30 11.73
N VAL A 53 2.02 3.43 11.66
CA VAL A 53 1.49 4.71 11.13
C VAL A 53 1.06 4.55 9.68
N LEU A 54 1.88 3.94 8.83
CA LEU A 54 1.52 3.63 7.43
C LEU A 54 0.27 2.75 7.35
N GLY A 55 0.19 1.72 8.17
CA GLY A 55 -1.00 0.86 8.27
C GLY A 55 -2.25 1.63 8.66
N ALA A 56 -2.17 2.51 9.65
CA ALA A 56 -3.30 3.36 10.05
C ALA A 56 -3.75 4.31 8.93
N LEU A 57 -2.80 4.89 8.19
CA LEU A 57 -3.08 5.75 7.04
C LEU A 57 -3.75 4.99 5.89
N LEU A 58 -3.21 3.84 5.48
CA LEU A 58 -3.71 3.06 4.33
C LEU A 58 -5.07 2.41 4.60
N TRP A 59 -5.27 1.82 5.80
CA TRP A 59 -6.41 0.95 6.06
C TRP A 59 -7.54 1.63 6.86
N ARG A 60 -7.23 2.66 7.66
CA ARG A 60 -8.23 3.35 8.50
C ARG A 60 -8.57 4.74 8.04
N ALA A 61 -7.62 5.45 7.40
CA ALA A 61 -7.80 6.85 7.02
C ALA A 61 -8.03 7.07 5.52
N HIS A 62 -7.47 6.20 4.66
CA HIS A 62 -7.56 6.35 3.22
C HIS A 62 -8.90 5.80 2.69
N ASN A 63 -9.66 6.67 2.02
CA ASN A 63 -10.87 6.29 1.29
C ASN A 63 -10.49 5.71 -0.08
N SER A 64 -10.79 4.44 -0.32
CA SER A 64 -10.45 3.75 -1.58
C SER A 64 -11.25 4.26 -2.78
N ARG A 65 -12.44 4.85 -2.56
CA ARG A 65 -13.29 5.36 -3.63
C ARG A 65 -12.78 6.71 -4.17
N ASP A 66 -12.49 7.65 -3.27
CA ASP A 66 -12.18 9.02 -3.62
C ASP A 66 -10.67 9.33 -3.52
N GLY A 67 -9.87 8.43 -2.98
CA GLY A 67 -8.45 8.64 -2.71
C GLY A 67 -8.16 9.65 -1.60
N ARG A 68 -9.17 10.10 -0.85
CA ARG A 68 -9.01 11.10 0.21
C ARG A 68 -8.34 10.49 1.43
N CYS A 69 -7.31 11.16 1.93
CA CYS A 69 -6.63 10.78 3.16
C CYS A 69 -6.20 12.04 3.92
N PHE A 70 -7.03 12.50 4.86
CA PHE A 70 -6.86 13.77 5.57
C PHE A 70 -6.93 13.63 7.11
N PRO A 71 -6.34 12.63 7.72
CA PRO A 71 -6.38 12.51 9.17
C PRO A 71 -5.52 13.58 9.85
N SER A 72 -5.92 14.00 11.04
CA SER A 72 -5.07 14.79 11.93
C SER A 72 -3.99 13.89 12.56
N TYR A 73 -2.91 14.48 13.07
CA TYR A 73 -1.85 13.71 13.75
C TYR A 73 -2.37 12.95 14.97
N GLU A 74 -3.31 13.54 15.72
CA GLU A 74 -3.96 12.90 16.85
C GLU A 74 -4.75 11.66 16.43
N ARG A 75 -5.48 11.76 15.33
CA ARG A 75 -6.24 10.63 14.79
C ARG A 75 -5.33 9.51 14.28
N ILE A 76 -4.20 9.86 13.65
CA ILE A 76 -3.20 8.87 13.24
C ILE A 76 -2.57 8.21 14.47
N ALA A 77 -2.19 9.02 15.48
CA ALA A 77 -1.58 8.55 16.73
C ALA A 77 -2.49 7.54 17.45
N ALA A 78 -3.76 7.88 17.62
CA ALA A 78 -4.76 7.00 18.21
C ALA A 78 -4.95 5.70 17.39
N ALA A 79 -5.05 5.81 16.05
CA ALA A 79 -5.24 4.65 15.18
C ALA A 79 -4.02 3.73 15.13
N ALA A 80 -2.81 4.28 15.21
CA ALA A 80 -1.55 3.53 15.20
C ALA A 80 -1.08 3.10 16.60
N GLY A 81 -1.66 3.64 17.68
CA GLY A 81 -1.24 3.41 19.06
C GLY A 81 0.19 3.90 19.34
N VAL A 82 0.52 5.13 18.88
CA VAL A 82 1.82 5.77 19.04
C VAL A 82 1.64 7.22 19.48
N ALA A 83 2.72 7.85 19.99
CA ALA A 83 2.69 9.25 20.35
C ALA A 83 2.61 10.16 19.10
N ARG A 84 2.06 11.37 19.27
CA ARG A 84 1.94 12.37 18.18
C ARG A 84 3.32 12.76 17.61
N SER A 85 4.35 12.87 18.43
CA SER A 85 5.72 13.13 17.99
C SER A 85 6.24 12.03 17.07
N THR A 86 6.00 10.77 17.45
CA THR A 86 6.36 9.59 16.65
C THR A 86 5.64 9.57 15.29
N VAL A 87 4.39 10.06 15.22
CA VAL A 87 3.70 10.22 13.93
C VAL A 87 4.43 11.20 13.02
N ALA A 88 4.90 12.34 13.56
CA ALA A 88 5.62 13.34 12.78
C ALA A 88 6.96 12.79 12.22
N GLU A 89 7.69 12.02 13.02
CA GLU A 89 8.91 11.34 12.61
C GLU A 89 8.64 10.25 11.57
N ALA A 90 7.61 9.43 11.81
CA ALA A 90 7.18 8.38 10.89
C ALA A 90 6.81 8.94 9.51
N ILE A 91 6.06 10.04 9.44
CA ILE A 91 5.69 10.69 8.18
C ILE A 91 6.94 11.17 7.42
N LYS A 92 7.93 11.76 8.11
CA LYS A 92 9.20 12.16 7.50
C LYS A 92 9.98 10.96 6.96
N ALA A 93 10.07 9.87 7.71
CA ALA A 93 10.75 8.65 7.29
C ALA A 93 10.07 8.00 6.06
N LEU A 94 8.73 7.94 6.05
CA LEU A 94 7.96 7.42 4.92
C LEU A 94 8.06 8.30 3.68
N GLU A 95 8.11 9.62 3.85
CA GLU A 95 8.34 10.58 2.77
C GLU A 95 9.74 10.44 2.19
N PHE A 96 10.76 10.34 3.05
CA PHE A 96 12.14 10.12 2.62
C PHE A 96 12.31 8.81 1.83
N ALA A 97 11.60 7.76 2.23
CA ALA A 97 11.55 6.48 1.53
C ALA A 97 10.72 6.51 0.22
N GLY A 98 10.12 7.64 -0.13
CA GLY A 98 9.28 7.78 -1.33
C GLY A 98 7.95 7.03 -1.26
N VAL A 99 7.53 6.57 -0.07
CA VAL A 99 6.29 5.81 0.13
C VAL A 99 5.05 6.70 0.09
N LEU A 100 5.18 7.93 0.63
CA LEU A 100 4.11 8.91 0.64
C LEU A 100 4.63 10.32 0.38
N SER A 101 3.73 11.17 -0.08
CA SER A 101 3.91 12.63 -0.12
C SER A 101 2.72 13.29 0.59
N TRP A 102 2.88 14.53 1.01
CA TRP A 102 1.80 15.24 1.67
C TRP A 102 1.83 16.75 1.40
N GLN A 103 0.66 17.36 1.46
CA GLN A 103 0.45 18.79 1.21
C GLN A 103 -0.23 19.45 2.40
N ASN A 104 0.08 20.72 2.64
CA ASN A 104 -0.60 21.53 3.65
C ASN A 104 -1.95 21.97 3.09
N ARG A 105 -3.04 21.54 3.73
CA ARG A 105 -4.38 22.02 3.38
C ARG A 105 -4.73 23.27 4.17
N ILE A 106 -5.34 24.21 3.48
CA ILE A 106 -5.86 25.45 4.04
C ILE A 106 -7.33 25.61 3.66
N THR A 107 -8.08 26.26 4.53
CA THR A 107 -9.48 26.65 4.27
C THR A 107 -9.72 28.07 4.72
N ARG A 108 -10.75 28.69 4.18
CA ARG A 108 -11.24 29.97 4.68
C ARG A 108 -12.30 29.67 5.72
N ALA A 109 -12.18 30.29 6.88
CA ALA A 109 -13.16 30.22 7.94
C ALA A 109 -13.56 31.64 8.37
N LEU A 110 -14.82 31.80 8.69
CA LEU A 110 -15.33 33.01 9.27
C LEU A 110 -15.05 32.97 10.77
N VAL A 111 -14.10 33.77 11.22
CA VAL A 111 -13.70 33.84 12.63
C VAL A 111 -14.27 35.08 13.27
N ARG A 112 -14.97 34.90 14.37
CA ARG A 112 -15.45 35.98 15.20
C ARG A 112 -14.39 36.35 16.22
N GLN A 113 -13.91 37.58 16.17
CA GLN A 113 -12.80 38.07 16.98
C GLN A 113 -13.19 39.36 17.69
N ARG A 114 -12.72 39.55 18.91
CA ARG A 114 -12.84 40.84 19.59
C ARG A 114 -11.76 41.80 19.09
N ASP A 115 -12.15 43.03 18.75
CA ASP A 115 -11.20 44.08 18.44
C ASP A 115 -10.60 44.70 19.73
N LEU A 116 -9.66 45.61 19.58
CA LEU A 116 -9.00 46.29 20.69
C LEU A 116 -9.98 47.09 21.54
N PHE A 117 -11.15 47.42 21.02
CA PHE A 117 -12.21 48.19 21.72
C PHE A 117 -13.29 47.27 22.29
N GLY A 118 -13.07 45.97 22.31
CA GLY A 118 -14.00 44.99 22.85
C GLY A 118 -15.20 44.68 21.98
N ARG A 119 -15.28 45.19 20.74
CA ARG A 119 -16.37 44.93 19.79
C ARG A 119 -16.14 43.60 19.07
N TRP A 120 -17.21 42.87 18.80
CA TRP A 120 -17.16 41.66 18.03
C TRP A 120 -17.11 41.99 16.54
N THR A 121 -16.01 41.60 15.88
CA THR A 121 -15.84 41.70 14.44
C THR A 121 -15.76 40.32 13.83
N THR A 122 -16.31 40.14 12.65
CA THR A 122 -16.29 38.89 11.93
C THR A 122 -15.39 39.03 10.69
N ARG A 123 -14.36 38.22 10.62
CA ARG A 123 -13.35 38.30 9.55
C ARG A 123 -13.10 36.94 8.92
N TRP A 124 -12.99 36.93 7.61
CA TRP A 124 -12.47 35.75 6.88
C TRP A 124 -10.99 35.58 7.17
N THR A 125 -10.64 34.41 7.68
CA THR A 125 -9.25 34.06 7.99
C THR A 125 -8.92 32.76 7.32
N VAL A 126 -7.70 32.66 6.78
CA VAL A 126 -7.17 31.42 6.23
C VAL A 126 -6.60 30.58 7.37
N ILE A 127 -7.22 29.46 7.65
CA ILE A 127 -6.76 28.52 8.68
C ILE A 127 -6.17 27.27 8.04
N ARG A 128 -5.15 26.72 8.70
CA ARG A 128 -4.56 25.43 8.33
C ARG A 128 -5.43 24.31 8.88
N THR A 129 -5.73 23.33 8.03
CA THR A 129 -6.43 22.10 8.39
C THR A 129 -5.49 20.90 8.43
N SER A 130 -6.02 19.68 8.55
CA SER A 130 -5.24 18.45 8.46
C SER A 130 -4.55 18.34 7.09
N ASN A 131 -3.36 17.72 7.07
CA ASN A 131 -2.63 17.51 5.83
C ASN A 131 -3.35 16.53 4.89
N ALA A 132 -3.12 16.67 3.59
CA ALA A 132 -3.51 15.67 2.60
C ALA A 132 -2.33 14.74 2.34
N TYR A 133 -2.57 13.44 2.44
CA TYR A 133 -1.57 12.40 2.19
C TYR A 133 -1.87 11.71 0.87
N VAL A 134 -0.82 11.51 0.06
CA VAL A 134 -0.86 10.79 -1.21
C VAL A 134 0.19 9.69 -1.15
N PHE A 135 -0.18 8.49 -1.55
CA PHE A 135 0.73 7.35 -1.53
C PHE A 135 1.28 7.08 -2.92
N CYS A 136 2.55 6.68 -2.97
CA CYS A 136 3.22 6.28 -4.20
C CYS A 136 3.21 4.76 -4.28
N ASP A 137 2.52 4.20 -5.31
CA ASP A 137 2.61 2.78 -5.61
C ASP A 137 3.96 2.51 -6.30
N PRO A 138 4.82 1.64 -5.77
CA PRO A 138 6.13 1.34 -6.37
C PRO A 138 6.02 0.62 -7.73
N GLN A 139 4.89 0.00 -8.02
CA GLN A 139 4.54 -0.46 -9.36
C GLN A 139 3.35 0.36 -9.86
N PRO A 140 3.59 1.44 -10.62
CA PRO A 140 2.49 2.05 -11.34
C PRO A 140 1.89 0.97 -12.23
N ALA A 141 0.57 0.75 -12.12
CA ALA A 141 -0.15 -0.11 -13.05
C ALA A 141 0.29 0.27 -14.46
N LEU A 142 0.72 -0.70 -15.26
CA LEU A 142 0.97 -0.49 -16.68
C LEU A 142 -0.27 0.20 -17.23
N ALA A 143 -0.14 1.47 -17.53
CA ALA A 143 -1.24 2.28 -18.03
C ALA A 143 -1.70 1.66 -19.34
N GLY A 144 -2.86 1.02 -19.33
CA GLY A 144 -3.44 0.43 -20.54
C GLY A 144 -4.02 -0.98 -20.43
N VAL A 145 -3.80 -1.70 -19.34
CA VAL A 145 -4.57 -2.93 -19.13
C VAL A 145 -5.83 -2.55 -18.35
N PRO A 146 -7.03 -2.60 -18.95
CA PRO A 146 -8.24 -2.44 -18.16
C PRO A 146 -8.20 -3.49 -17.06
N ALA A 147 -8.39 -3.05 -15.83
CA ALA A 147 -8.49 -3.95 -14.68
C ALA A 147 -9.58 -4.97 -15.05
N ALA A 148 -9.18 -6.19 -15.36
CA ALA A 148 -10.10 -7.28 -15.49
C ALA A 148 -10.88 -7.27 -14.18
N LYS A 149 -12.20 -7.03 -14.25
CA LYS A 149 -13.10 -7.19 -13.13
C LYS A 149 -12.73 -8.54 -12.53
N SER A 150 -12.19 -8.51 -11.33
CA SER A 150 -12.12 -9.69 -10.49
C SER A 150 -13.57 -10.06 -10.23
N GLU A 151 -14.15 -10.82 -11.13
CA GLU A 151 -15.36 -11.56 -10.84
C GLU A 151 -14.96 -12.49 -9.71
N ASN A 152 -15.57 -12.29 -8.55
CA ASN A 152 -15.57 -13.24 -7.48
C ASN A 152 -16.10 -14.56 -8.06
N ARG A 153 -15.19 -15.39 -8.56
CA ARG A 153 -15.50 -16.80 -8.79
C ARG A 153 -15.64 -17.44 -7.42
N THR A 154 -16.86 -17.42 -6.92
CA THR A 154 -17.35 -18.44 -6.00
C THR A 154 -17.55 -19.71 -6.84
N GLY A 155 -16.44 -20.23 -7.36
CA GLY A 155 -16.41 -21.55 -7.99
C GLY A 155 -16.32 -22.58 -6.89
N THR A 156 -17.26 -23.49 -6.82
CA THR A 156 -17.14 -24.75 -6.10
C THR A 156 -15.89 -25.49 -6.58
N PRO A 157 -15.12 -26.15 -5.69
CA PRO A 157 -13.85 -26.80 -6.03
C PRO A 157 -13.93 -27.86 -7.13
N ASP A 158 -15.12 -28.34 -7.50
CA ASP A 158 -15.32 -29.33 -8.56
C ASP A 158 -15.25 -28.79 -9.99
N GLN A 159 -15.37 -27.47 -10.20
CA GLN A 159 -15.28 -26.89 -11.55
C GLN A 159 -13.86 -26.70 -12.04
N ASP A 160 -12.89 -26.49 -11.13
CA ASP A 160 -11.48 -26.33 -11.50
C ASP A 160 -10.85 -27.62 -12.03
N VAL A 161 -11.40 -28.78 -11.64
CA VAL A 161 -10.95 -30.10 -12.09
C VAL A 161 -11.43 -30.40 -13.52
N LEU A 162 -12.64 -29.94 -13.87
CA LEU A 162 -13.22 -30.12 -15.21
C LEU A 162 -12.53 -29.22 -16.26
N ASP A 163 -12.14 -28.00 -15.90
CA ASP A 163 -11.37 -27.10 -16.77
C ASP A 163 -9.94 -27.59 -17.06
N LEU A 164 -9.35 -28.37 -16.13
CA LEU A 164 -8.05 -29.00 -16.32
C LEU A 164 -8.11 -30.18 -17.32
N ILE A 165 -9.26 -30.83 -17.42
CA ILE A 165 -9.47 -31.98 -18.33
C ILE A 165 -9.75 -31.52 -19.77
N GLN A 166 -10.23 -30.28 -19.97
CA GLN A 166 -10.57 -29.72 -21.30
C GLN A 166 -9.44 -28.89 -21.93
N ARG A 167 -8.22 -28.92 -21.39
CA ARG A 167 -7.09 -28.26 -22.05
C ARG A 167 -6.82 -28.92 -23.42
N PRO A 168 -6.70 -28.11 -24.50
CA PRO A 168 -6.37 -28.66 -25.81
C PRO A 168 -5.04 -29.39 -25.76
N ALA A 169 -4.94 -30.46 -26.56
CA ALA A 169 -3.79 -31.32 -26.65
C ALA A 169 -2.48 -30.52 -26.76
N ILE A 170 -1.63 -30.82 -25.85
CA ILE A 170 -0.36 -30.13 -25.61
C ILE A 170 0.60 -30.40 -26.78
N ASP A 171 1.21 -29.38 -27.34
CA ASP A 171 2.13 -29.51 -28.48
C ASP A 171 3.43 -30.21 -28.04
N PRO A 172 3.71 -31.44 -28.50
CA PRO A 172 4.87 -32.24 -28.06
C PRO A 172 6.23 -31.65 -28.46
N SER A 173 6.22 -30.56 -29.24
CA SER A 173 7.43 -29.86 -29.67
C SER A 173 7.95 -28.81 -28.68
N SER A 174 7.15 -28.45 -27.68
CA SER A 174 7.52 -27.44 -26.69
C SER A 174 8.70 -27.86 -25.81
N PRO A 175 9.72 -27.00 -25.61
CA PRO A 175 10.85 -27.28 -24.72
C PRO A 175 10.45 -27.57 -23.27
N LEU A 176 9.36 -26.93 -22.82
CA LEU A 176 8.81 -27.06 -21.46
C LEU A 176 8.24 -28.46 -21.25
N GLU A 177 7.57 -29.02 -22.25
CA GLU A 177 6.97 -30.36 -22.17
C GLU A 177 7.98 -31.46 -22.22
N ARG A 178 9.03 -31.29 -23.03
CA ARG A 178 10.15 -32.21 -23.00
C ARG A 178 10.83 -32.26 -21.63
N ALA A 179 10.89 -31.11 -20.93
CA ALA A 179 11.41 -31.07 -19.58
C ALA A 179 10.46 -31.77 -18.58
N LEU A 180 9.14 -31.53 -18.67
CA LEU A 180 8.13 -32.19 -17.83
C LEU A 180 8.05 -33.70 -18.07
N ALA A 181 8.14 -34.15 -19.32
CA ALA A 181 8.19 -35.57 -19.66
C ALA A 181 9.44 -36.27 -19.08
N ARG A 182 10.61 -35.62 -19.10
CA ARG A 182 11.82 -36.11 -18.44
C ARG A 182 11.64 -36.21 -16.92
N PHE A 183 11.05 -35.22 -16.29
CA PHE A 183 10.75 -35.26 -14.85
C PHE A 183 9.79 -36.39 -14.50
N ALA A 184 8.72 -36.55 -15.24
CA ALA A 184 7.76 -37.63 -15.05
C ALA A 184 8.39 -39.02 -15.23
N ALA A 185 9.34 -39.18 -16.19
CA ALA A 185 10.06 -40.43 -16.38
C ALA A 185 10.99 -40.76 -15.19
N VAL A 186 11.65 -39.73 -14.62
CA VAL A 186 12.51 -39.89 -13.44
C VAL A 186 11.70 -40.30 -12.20
N ILE A 187 10.53 -39.71 -11.99
CA ILE A 187 9.65 -40.05 -10.86
C ILE A 187 9.17 -41.50 -11.00
N ARG A 188 8.68 -41.91 -12.18
CA ARG A 188 8.23 -43.30 -12.41
C ARG A 188 9.36 -44.32 -12.24
N ALA A 189 10.59 -44.00 -12.62
CA ALA A 189 11.76 -44.84 -12.40
C ALA A 189 12.09 -45.01 -10.91
N LYS A 190 11.84 -43.98 -10.12
CA LYS A 190 12.07 -44.00 -8.66
C LYS A 190 10.99 -44.83 -7.94
N ASP A 191 9.73 -44.65 -8.31
CA ASP A 191 8.61 -45.39 -7.73
C ASP A 191 8.64 -46.92 -8.11
N GLY A 192 9.24 -47.23 -9.28
CA GLY A 192 9.44 -48.65 -9.70
C GLY A 192 10.55 -49.39 -8.96
N ILE A 193 11.46 -48.67 -8.29
CA ILE A 193 12.53 -49.26 -7.49
C ILE A 193 12.06 -49.66 -6.08
N GLU A 194 11.06 -48.97 -5.54
CA GLU A 194 10.52 -49.25 -4.20
C GLU A 194 9.58 -50.48 -4.16
N GLN A 195 9.03 -50.91 -5.28
CA GLN A 195 8.18 -52.12 -5.36
C GLN A 195 8.92 -53.42 -5.60
N GLY A 196 10.25 -53.41 -5.79
CA GLY A 196 11.07 -54.57 -6.06
C GLY A 196 11.91 -55.09 -4.88
N ALA A 197 11.73 -54.54 -3.67
CA ALA A 197 12.57 -54.86 -2.51
C ALA A 197 11.89 -55.71 -1.41
N ASP A 198 10.64 -56.16 -1.63
CA ASP A 198 9.92 -57.09 -0.73
C ASP A 198 9.49 -58.33 -1.54
N GLY A 199 10.42 -59.28 -1.69
CA GLY A 199 10.24 -60.59 -2.25
C GLY A 199 11.33 -61.55 -1.79
#